data_56534ffa5e37a266ce12b34a9f9aac0a
#
_entry.id   56534ffa5e37a266ce12b34a9f9aac0a
#
_cell.length_a   1.000
_cell.length_b   1.000
_cell.length_c   1.000
_cell.angle_alpha   90.00
_cell.angle_beta   90.00
_cell.angle_gamma   90.00
#
_symmetry.space_group_name_H-M   'P 1'
#
loop_
_entity.id
_entity.type
_entity.pdbx_description
1 polymer ?
#
loop_
_entity_poly.entity_id
_entity_poly.type
_entity_poly.pdbx_seq_one_letter_code
_entity_poly.pdbx_strand_id
1 'polypeptide(L)'
;MNKIKIMETCLRDGHQSLMATRLTTAEMLPIIEKLDSVGYHSLEMWGGATFDAALRFLNEDPWERLREIKKRVKNTKLQMLLRGQNLLGYRNYADDIVERFVKKSIQNGIDIVRIFDALNDVRNLQTACEATKKYGGHAQLAMSYTIRPVHTI
;
A
#
# COMPACT_ATOMS: atom_id res chain seq x y z
N MET A 1 11.09 23.65 13.35
CA MET A 1 11.49 22.77 12.22
C MET A 1 10.48 21.66 12.07
N ASN A 2 9.99 21.40 10.86
CA ASN A 2 9.13 20.25 10.61
C ASN A 2 9.96 18.96 10.75
N LYS A 3 9.53 18.06 11.63
CA LYS A 3 10.20 16.77 11.84
C LYS A 3 10.05 15.92 10.57
N ILE A 4 11.16 15.38 10.05
CA ILE A 4 11.13 14.44 8.92
C ILE A 4 10.35 13.18 9.34
N LYS A 5 9.46 12.72 8.47
CA LYS A 5 8.65 11.53 8.67
C LYS A 5 9.22 10.40 7.84
N ILE A 6 9.49 9.26 8.48
CA ILE A 6 10.08 8.09 7.83
C ILE A 6 8.99 7.05 7.64
N MET A 7 8.89 6.50 6.43
CA MET A 7 8.08 5.34 6.09
C MET A 7 8.97 4.10 6.02
N GLU A 8 8.55 3.02 6.65
CA GLU A 8 9.21 1.71 6.56
C GLU A 8 8.50 0.83 5.53
N THR A 9 9.24 0.12 4.70
CA THR A 9 8.71 -0.67 3.58
C THR A 9 9.12 -2.15 3.59
N CYS A 10 9.76 -2.64 4.63
CA CYS A 10 10.25 -4.03 4.68
C CYS A 10 9.11 -5.05 4.52
N LEU A 11 7.91 -4.74 5.01
CA LEU A 11 6.74 -5.62 4.92
C LEU A 11 6.08 -5.63 3.53
N ARG A 12 6.44 -4.72 2.64
CA ARG A 12 5.97 -4.69 1.26
C ARG A 12 7.11 -4.80 0.27
N ASP A 13 7.95 -3.78 0.15
CA ASP A 13 9.01 -3.71 -0.85
C ASP A 13 10.18 -4.65 -0.51
N GLY A 14 10.57 -4.70 0.74
CA GLY A 14 11.69 -5.51 1.19
C GLY A 14 11.48 -7.00 0.85
N HIS A 15 10.39 -7.60 1.30
CA HIS A 15 10.16 -9.01 1.00
C HIS A 15 9.73 -9.25 -0.46
N GLN A 16 9.15 -8.25 -1.14
CA GLN A 16 8.88 -8.34 -2.58
C GLN A 16 10.19 -8.43 -3.38
N SER A 17 11.19 -7.62 -3.02
CA SER A 17 12.47 -7.54 -3.73
C SER A 17 13.41 -8.69 -3.39
N LEU A 18 13.41 -9.16 -2.14
CA LEU A 18 14.39 -10.13 -1.64
C LEU A 18 13.85 -11.56 -1.58
N MET A 19 12.54 -11.75 -1.43
CA MET A 19 11.89 -13.03 -1.17
C MET A 19 10.74 -13.33 -2.14
N ALA A 20 10.69 -12.67 -3.28
CA ALA A 20 9.66 -12.84 -4.31
C ALA A 20 8.22 -12.79 -3.73
N THR A 21 7.97 -11.93 -2.73
CA THR A 21 6.69 -11.79 -2.02
C THR A 21 6.24 -13.03 -1.24
N ARG A 22 7.17 -13.92 -0.88
CA ARG A 22 6.85 -15.21 -0.24
C ARG A 22 6.86 -15.19 1.29
N LEU A 23 7.06 -14.04 1.94
CA LEU A 23 6.96 -13.94 3.39
C LEU A 23 5.50 -14.12 3.83
N THR A 24 5.27 -15.12 4.68
CA THR A 24 3.93 -15.44 5.21
C THR A 24 3.50 -14.45 6.29
N THR A 25 2.21 -14.38 6.55
CA THR A 25 1.68 -13.58 7.66
C THR A 25 2.27 -14.03 9.00
N ALA A 26 2.37 -15.33 9.23
CA ALA A 26 2.95 -15.88 10.47
C ALA A 26 4.40 -15.46 10.69
N GLU A 27 5.20 -15.35 9.63
CA GLU A 27 6.59 -14.87 9.69
C GLU A 27 6.70 -13.36 9.89
N MET A 28 5.70 -12.59 9.45
CA MET A 28 5.67 -11.13 9.68
C MET A 28 5.29 -10.76 11.11
N LEU A 29 4.33 -11.45 11.70
CA LEU A 29 3.73 -11.05 12.97
C LEU A 29 4.71 -10.85 14.12
N PRO A 30 5.79 -11.66 14.30
CA PRO A 30 6.73 -11.50 15.41
C PRO A 30 7.48 -10.16 15.44
N ILE A 31 7.66 -9.49 14.29
CA ILE A 31 8.40 -8.22 14.20
C ILE A 31 7.51 -6.98 14.28
N ILE A 32 6.18 -7.13 14.12
CA ILE A 32 5.25 -6.01 13.97
C ILE A 32 5.28 -5.06 15.17
N GLU A 33 5.24 -5.58 16.38
CA GLU A 33 5.24 -4.75 17.59
C GLU A 33 6.55 -3.97 17.77
N LYS A 34 7.69 -4.57 17.35
CA LYS A 34 8.97 -3.88 17.32
C LYS A 34 8.98 -2.75 16.28
N LEU A 35 8.49 -3.00 15.08
CA LEU A 35 8.37 -1.97 14.04
C LEU A 35 7.46 -0.81 14.51
N ASP A 36 6.35 -1.14 15.17
CA ASP A 36 5.43 -0.14 15.72
C ASP A 36 6.08 0.74 16.81
N SER A 37 7.02 0.19 17.58
CA SER A 37 7.73 0.91 18.65
C SER A 37 8.86 1.83 18.17
N VAL A 38 9.34 1.70 16.93
CA VAL A 38 10.46 2.50 16.39
C VAL A 38 10.08 3.97 16.21
N GLY A 39 8.79 4.27 16.03
CA GLY A 39 8.31 5.62 15.80
C GLY A 39 8.30 6.03 14.32
N TYR A 40 8.16 5.09 13.42
CA TYR A 40 7.90 5.37 12.01
C TYR A 40 6.59 6.14 11.83
N HIS A 41 6.52 6.94 10.77
CA HIS A 41 5.29 7.61 10.39
C HIS A 41 4.26 6.61 9.85
N SER A 42 4.73 5.65 9.06
CA SER A 42 3.91 4.59 8.49
C SER A 42 4.71 3.33 8.21
N LEU A 43 4.01 2.19 8.23
CA LEU A 43 4.48 0.91 7.74
C LEU A 43 3.74 0.60 6.44
N GLU A 44 4.47 0.55 5.33
CA GLU A 44 3.90 0.09 4.06
C GLU A 44 3.94 -1.43 4.03
N MET A 45 2.79 -2.03 4.29
CA MET A 45 2.68 -3.47 4.49
C MET A 45 1.97 -4.21 3.36
N TRP A 46 1.39 -3.49 2.42
CA TRP A 46 0.51 -4.02 1.41
C TRP A 46 0.71 -3.34 0.05
N GLY A 47 0.50 -4.10 -1.02
CA GLY A 47 0.57 -3.64 -2.41
C GLY A 47 0.07 -4.72 -3.35
N GLY A 48 0.11 -4.47 -4.67
CA GLY A 48 -0.41 -5.39 -5.66
C GLY A 48 0.21 -6.77 -5.61
N ALA A 49 1.54 -6.84 -5.63
CA ALA A 49 2.25 -8.11 -5.66
C ALA A 49 2.12 -8.89 -4.34
N THR A 50 2.12 -8.21 -3.20
CA THR A 50 1.95 -8.87 -1.89
C THR A 50 0.55 -9.43 -1.71
N PHE A 51 -0.47 -8.73 -2.20
CA PHE A 51 -1.86 -9.19 -2.21
C PHE A 51 -2.03 -10.43 -3.11
N ASP A 52 -1.55 -10.33 -4.35
CA ASP A 52 -1.66 -11.40 -5.34
C ASP A 52 -0.90 -12.66 -4.92
N ALA A 53 0.33 -12.50 -4.38
CA ALA A 53 1.13 -13.61 -3.90
C ALA A 53 0.51 -14.33 -2.70
N ALA A 54 -0.15 -13.61 -1.79
CA ALA A 54 -0.87 -14.22 -0.67
C ALA A 54 -1.91 -15.23 -1.16
N LEU A 55 -2.70 -14.84 -2.17
CA LEU A 55 -3.71 -15.71 -2.76
C LEU A 55 -3.12 -16.86 -3.59
N ARG A 56 -2.18 -16.56 -4.49
CA ARG A 56 -1.70 -17.51 -5.49
C ARG A 56 -0.70 -18.53 -4.97
N PHE A 57 0.11 -18.13 -4.00
CA PHE A 57 1.29 -18.91 -3.62
C PHE A 57 1.36 -19.27 -2.14
N LEU A 58 0.72 -18.48 -1.28
CA LEU A 58 0.79 -18.69 0.17
C LEU A 58 -0.49 -19.30 0.74
N ASN A 59 -1.54 -19.40 -0.08
CA ASN A 59 -2.87 -19.84 0.37
C ASN A 59 -3.36 -19.04 1.60
N GLU A 60 -3.11 -17.73 1.59
CA GLU A 60 -3.51 -16.79 2.64
C GLU A 60 -4.56 -15.81 2.13
N ASP A 61 -5.50 -15.43 3.01
CA ASP A 61 -6.38 -14.29 2.78
C ASP A 61 -5.60 -12.97 3.03
N PRO A 62 -5.34 -12.14 2.00
CA PRO A 62 -4.62 -10.89 2.17
C PRO A 62 -5.37 -9.88 3.07
N TRP A 63 -6.69 -9.95 3.15
CA TRP A 63 -7.50 -9.12 4.05
C TRP A 63 -7.30 -9.54 5.51
N GLU A 64 -7.18 -10.85 5.77
CA GLU A 64 -6.86 -11.35 7.11
C GLU A 64 -5.47 -10.91 7.54
N ARG A 65 -4.47 -10.97 6.65
CA ARG A 65 -3.14 -10.42 6.90
C ARG A 65 -3.21 -8.96 7.35
N LEU A 66 -3.97 -8.13 6.65
CA LEU A 66 -4.13 -6.72 7.02
C LEU A 66 -4.74 -6.57 8.42
N ARG A 67 -5.80 -7.32 8.70
CA ARG A 67 -6.47 -7.29 10.01
C ARG A 67 -5.57 -7.75 11.15
N GLU A 68 -4.79 -8.81 10.94
CA GLU A 68 -3.86 -9.33 11.95
C GLU A 68 -2.72 -8.38 12.25
N ILE A 69 -2.18 -7.71 11.24
CA ILE A 69 -1.18 -6.66 11.42
C ILE A 69 -1.81 -5.45 12.15
N LYS A 70 -3.01 -5.01 11.73
CA LYS A 70 -3.70 -3.87 12.37
C LYS A 70 -3.99 -4.09 13.85
N LYS A 71 -4.30 -5.31 14.26
CA LYS A 71 -4.51 -5.65 15.69
C LYS A 71 -3.26 -5.40 16.56
N ARG A 72 -2.06 -5.52 15.97
CA ARG A 72 -0.76 -5.40 16.69
C ARG A 72 -0.17 -3.99 16.62
N VAL A 73 -0.50 -3.23 15.58
CA VAL A 73 -0.02 -1.84 15.39
C VAL A 73 -0.93 -0.87 16.13
N LYS A 74 -0.34 -0.06 17.02
CA LYS A 74 -1.06 0.90 17.87
C LYS A 74 -0.66 2.34 17.62
N ASN A 75 0.61 2.57 17.24
CA ASN A 75 1.21 3.90 17.16
C ASN A 75 1.45 4.34 15.72
N THR A 76 1.72 3.39 14.82
CA THR A 76 2.16 3.66 13.45
C THR A 76 1.00 3.49 12.47
N LYS A 77 0.92 4.34 11.47
CA LYS A 77 -0.10 4.22 10.41
C LYS A 77 0.22 3.06 9.48
N LEU A 78 -0.80 2.32 9.06
CA LEU A 78 -0.64 1.32 8.02
C LEU A 78 -0.84 1.95 6.64
N GLN A 79 0.06 1.61 5.74
CA GLN A 79 0.10 2.14 4.38
C GLN A 79 0.06 1.02 3.35
N MET A 80 -0.56 1.31 2.21
CA MET A 80 -0.51 0.44 1.03
C MET A 80 -0.06 1.21 -0.20
N LEU A 81 0.57 0.49 -1.14
CA LEU A 81 0.86 0.96 -2.48
C LEU A 81 -0.27 0.55 -3.43
N LEU A 82 -0.83 1.49 -4.18
CA LEU A 82 -1.94 1.28 -5.10
C LEU A 82 -1.60 1.80 -6.51
N ARG A 83 -1.79 0.96 -7.53
CA ARG A 83 -1.57 1.34 -8.93
C ARG A 83 -2.77 2.07 -9.52
N GLY A 84 -3.15 3.23 -8.96
CA GLY A 84 -4.25 4.04 -9.49
C GLY A 84 -5.45 3.20 -9.92
N GLN A 85 -5.92 3.40 -11.16
CA GLN A 85 -7.07 2.70 -11.73
C GLN A 85 -6.89 1.18 -11.90
N ASN A 86 -5.65 0.69 -11.87
CA ASN A 86 -5.36 -0.75 -11.95
C ASN A 86 -5.44 -1.46 -10.61
N LEU A 87 -5.59 -0.74 -9.51
CA LEU A 87 -5.63 -1.28 -8.16
C LEU A 87 -4.41 -2.19 -7.88
N LEU A 88 -4.66 -3.48 -7.76
CA LEU A 88 -3.68 -4.53 -7.54
C LEU A 88 -3.44 -5.38 -8.80
N GLY A 89 -4.19 -5.11 -9.88
CA GLY A 89 -4.21 -5.89 -11.11
C GLY A 89 -3.32 -5.32 -12.21
N TYR A 90 -3.57 -5.81 -13.43
CA TYR A 90 -2.80 -5.52 -14.63
C TYR A 90 -3.62 -4.88 -15.75
N ARG A 91 -4.82 -4.41 -15.43
CA ARG A 91 -5.73 -3.67 -16.32
C ARG A 91 -6.53 -2.65 -15.51
N ASN A 92 -7.11 -1.67 -16.17
CA ASN A 92 -7.98 -0.71 -15.52
C ASN A 92 -9.29 -1.38 -15.06
N TYR A 93 -9.70 -1.03 -13.87
CA TYR A 93 -11.01 -1.40 -13.33
C TYR A 93 -11.98 -0.23 -13.45
N ALA A 94 -13.28 -0.51 -13.42
CA ALA A 94 -14.31 0.51 -13.38
C ALA A 94 -14.25 1.31 -12.06
N ASP A 95 -14.70 2.56 -12.09
CA ASP A 95 -14.59 3.49 -10.96
C ASP A 95 -15.26 2.98 -9.69
N ASP A 96 -16.41 2.33 -9.83
CA ASP A 96 -17.13 1.72 -8.70
C ASP A 96 -16.33 0.61 -8.01
N ILE A 97 -15.56 -0.17 -8.77
CA ILE A 97 -14.66 -1.19 -8.23
C ILE A 97 -13.48 -0.53 -7.48
N VAL A 98 -12.90 0.52 -8.07
CA VAL A 98 -11.82 1.29 -7.42
C VAL A 98 -12.31 1.88 -6.10
N GLU A 99 -13.48 2.52 -6.11
CA GLU A 99 -14.09 3.09 -4.91
C GLU A 99 -14.36 2.02 -3.84
N ARG A 100 -14.95 0.89 -4.23
CA ARG A 100 -15.25 -0.23 -3.31
C ARG A 100 -14.00 -0.83 -2.70
N PHE A 101 -12.94 -1.01 -3.50
CA PHE A 101 -11.67 -1.55 -3.03
C PHE A 101 -11.01 -0.61 -2.01
N VAL A 102 -10.91 0.68 -2.31
CA VAL A 102 -10.35 1.70 -1.42
C VAL A 102 -11.15 1.79 -0.12
N LYS A 103 -12.49 1.83 -0.22
CA LYS A 103 -13.38 1.79 0.95
C LYS A 103 -13.09 0.60 1.86
N LYS A 104 -12.99 -0.60 1.27
CA LYS A 104 -12.72 -1.84 2.02
C LYS A 104 -11.34 -1.84 2.64
N SER A 105 -10.33 -1.33 1.94
CA SER A 105 -8.96 -1.22 2.47
C SER A 105 -8.93 -0.34 3.72
N ILE A 106 -9.55 0.83 3.68
CA ILE A 106 -9.63 1.75 4.81
C ILE A 106 -10.42 1.13 5.96
N GLN A 107 -11.57 0.52 5.69
CA GLN A 107 -12.39 -0.16 6.70
C GLN A 107 -11.66 -1.32 7.41
N ASN A 108 -10.71 -1.96 6.74
CA ASN A 108 -9.91 -3.04 7.31
C ASN A 108 -8.60 -2.57 7.97
N GLY A 109 -8.30 -1.27 7.95
CA GLY A 109 -7.21 -0.71 8.73
C GLY A 109 -6.10 0.01 7.99
N ILE A 110 -6.22 0.22 6.67
CA ILE A 110 -5.30 1.09 5.93
C ILE A 110 -5.59 2.55 6.27
N ASP A 111 -4.57 3.25 6.72
CA ASP A 111 -4.63 4.68 7.06
C ASP A 111 -4.15 5.56 5.90
N ILE A 112 -3.17 5.08 5.12
CA ILE A 112 -2.55 5.82 4.01
C ILE A 112 -2.60 4.98 2.73
N VAL A 113 -3.12 5.56 1.66
CA VAL A 113 -3.07 4.96 0.32
C VAL A 113 -2.06 5.75 -0.51
N ARG A 114 -0.93 5.11 -0.85
CA ARG A 114 0.08 5.68 -1.75
C ARG A 114 -0.25 5.28 -3.17
N ILE A 115 -0.73 6.25 -3.94
CA ILE A 115 -1.30 6.04 -5.27
C ILE A 115 -0.29 6.49 -6.32
N PHE A 116 0.00 5.64 -7.30
CA PHE A 116 0.89 5.95 -8.41
C PHE A 116 0.33 5.45 -9.74
N ASP A 117 0.83 6.02 -10.81
CA ASP A 117 0.72 5.50 -12.17
C ASP A 117 2.12 5.44 -12.79
N ALA A 118 2.46 4.32 -13.43
CA ALA A 118 3.81 4.11 -13.98
C ALA A 118 4.16 5.11 -15.09
N LEU A 119 3.17 5.65 -15.79
CA LEU A 119 3.32 6.66 -16.84
C LEU A 119 3.03 8.08 -16.34
N ASN A 120 2.75 8.26 -15.06
CA ASN A 120 2.39 9.54 -14.44
C ASN A 120 1.11 10.18 -15.03
N ASP A 121 0.17 9.37 -15.51
CA ASP A 121 -1.12 9.89 -15.97
C ASP A 121 -2.03 10.18 -14.77
N VAL A 122 -2.20 11.46 -14.47
CA VAL A 122 -2.99 11.92 -13.31
C VAL A 122 -4.46 11.49 -13.36
N ARG A 123 -5.01 11.22 -14.55
CA ARG A 123 -6.38 10.73 -14.72
C ARG A 123 -6.57 9.37 -14.06
N ASN A 124 -5.53 8.52 -14.09
CA ASN A 124 -5.53 7.21 -13.46
C ASN A 124 -5.43 7.27 -11.92
N LEU A 125 -5.13 8.42 -11.35
CA LEU A 125 -5.01 8.62 -9.89
C LEU A 125 -6.31 9.16 -9.27
N GLN A 126 -7.15 9.81 -10.06
CA GLN A 126 -8.26 10.63 -9.59
C GLN A 126 -9.26 9.84 -8.74
N THR A 127 -9.85 8.79 -9.28
CA THR A 127 -10.89 7.99 -8.60
C THR A 127 -10.37 7.43 -7.27
N ALA A 128 -9.15 6.88 -7.26
CA ALA A 128 -8.56 6.34 -6.04
C ALA A 128 -8.26 7.43 -4.99
N CYS A 129 -7.82 8.62 -5.44
CA CYS A 129 -7.57 9.77 -4.56
C CYS A 129 -8.86 10.27 -3.91
N GLU A 130 -9.90 10.47 -4.71
CA GLU A 130 -11.22 10.93 -4.25
C GLU A 130 -11.85 9.93 -3.29
N ALA A 131 -11.82 8.64 -3.64
CA ALA A 131 -12.30 7.56 -2.77
C ALA A 131 -11.54 7.52 -1.44
N THR A 132 -10.21 7.66 -1.47
CA THR A 132 -9.41 7.67 -0.25
C THR A 132 -9.84 8.79 0.70
N LYS A 133 -9.99 10.00 0.18
CA LYS A 133 -10.46 11.16 0.98
C LYS A 133 -11.90 10.96 1.48
N LYS A 134 -12.79 10.49 0.62
CA LYS A 134 -14.20 10.24 0.94
C LYS A 134 -14.37 9.29 2.12
N TYR A 135 -13.52 8.27 2.24
CA TYR A 135 -13.60 7.28 3.32
C TYR A 135 -12.65 7.54 4.50
N GLY A 136 -12.04 8.74 4.56
CA GLY A 136 -11.26 9.19 5.71
C GLY A 136 -9.81 8.71 5.74
N GLY A 137 -9.30 8.14 4.66
CA GLY A 137 -7.89 7.80 4.50
C GLY A 137 -7.04 9.00 4.05
N HIS A 138 -5.73 8.88 4.20
CA HIS A 138 -4.76 9.84 3.66
C HIS A 138 -4.32 9.43 2.26
N ALA A 139 -4.61 10.23 1.25
CA ALA A 139 -4.14 10.01 -0.12
C ALA A 139 -2.74 10.61 -0.29
N GLN A 140 -1.76 9.75 -0.56
CA GLN A 140 -0.39 10.13 -0.88
C GLN A 140 -0.13 9.85 -2.36
N LEU A 141 -0.10 10.89 -3.19
CA LEU A 141 0.20 10.73 -4.60
C LEU A 141 1.72 10.60 -4.81
N ALA A 142 2.13 9.64 -5.60
CA ALA A 142 3.53 9.37 -5.92
C ALA A 142 3.79 9.49 -7.42
N MET A 143 4.90 10.10 -7.76
CA MET A 143 5.36 10.26 -9.13
C MET A 143 6.46 9.24 -9.43
N SER A 144 6.35 8.55 -10.55
CA SER A 144 7.40 7.68 -11.08
C SER A 144 8.47 8.55 -11.73
N TYR A 145 9.49 8.91 -10.96
CA TYR A 145 10.54 9.82 -11.41
C TYR A 145 11.59 9.07 -12.24
N THR A 146 11.98 9.68 -13.37
CA THR A 146 13.08 9.16 -14.21
C THR A 146 13.80 10.31 -14.89
N ILE A 147 15.09 10.11 -15.16
CA ILE A 147 15.95 11.06 -15.88
C ILE A 147 16.30 10.44 -17.23
N ARG A 148 15.61 10.89 -18.28
CA ARG A 148 15.91 10.51 -19.69
C ARG A 148 15.65 11.71 -20.60
N PRO A 149 16.22 11.73 -21.82
CA PRO A 149 16.06 12.86 -22.75
C PRO A 149 14.61 13.26 -23.06
N VAL A 150 13.67 12.28 -22.96
CA VAL A 150 12.25 12.50 -23.23
C VAL A 150 11.47 13.06 -22.03
N HIS A 151 12.09 13.11 -20.85
CA HIS A 151 11.47 13.63 -19.64
C HIS A 151 12.08 14.99 -19.32
N THR A 152 11.41 16.04 -19.76
CA THR A 152 11.76 17.42 -19.45
C THR A 152 10.89 17.95 -18.31
N ILE A 153 11.41 18.94 -17.59
CA ILE A 153 10.67 19.68 -16.55
C ILE A 153 9.69 20.62 -17.22
#